data_218af5ea3cdbc053a074b3bd53f842d7
#
_entry.id   218af5ea3cdbc053a074b3bd53f842d7
#
_cell.length_a   1.000
_cell.length_b   1.000
_cell.length_c   1.000
_cell.angle_alpha   90.00
_cell.angle_beta   90.00
_cell.angle_gamma   90.00
#
_symmetry.space_group_name_H-M   'P 1'
#
loop_
_entity.id
_entity.type
_entity.pdbx_description
1 polymer ?
#
loop_
_entity_poly.entity_id
_entity_poly.type
_entity_poly.pdbx_seq_one_letter_code
_entity_poly.pdbx_strand_id
1 'polypeptide(L)'
;MSLLNGPVLEPQDSSKPAKIIIFCHGYGADGNDLIGLANYIQPQLPDAVFLSPNAPEKCGLNPMGYQWFDFQSGDPATIWKGVLNAADTLNNYIDEQLQSYGLSDDNLALIGFSQGTMMSLHVGLRRLNSMRAIVGFSGRLIAPELLKNDLKSKPPIYLIHGDIDPMVPYQETIDAEKKLSELNIDVQAHISPNTQ
;
A
#
# COMPACT_ATOMS: atom_id res chain seq x y z
N MET A 1 -4.21 17.31 11.44
CA MET A 1 -2.80 17.11 11.05
C MET A 1 -2.54 15.63 11.05
N SER A 2 -2.00 15.13 9.93
CA SER A 2 -1.69 13.71 9.80
C SER A 2 -0.76 13.23 10.91
N LEU A 3 -1.03 12.05 11.43
CA LEU A 3 -0.13 11.35 12.35
C LEU A 3 1.07 10.74 11.61
N LEU A 4 1.00 10.64 10.27
CA LEU A 4 2.06 10.05 9.46
C LEU A 4 3.00 11.14 8.93
N ASN A 5 4.30 10.85 8.98
CA ASN A 5 5.35 11.65 8.39
C ASN A 5 6.37 10.75 7.70
N GLY A 6 7.12 11.30 6.76
CA GLY A 6 8.13 10.54 6.02
C GLY A 6 8.74 11.37 4.90
N PRO A 7 9.69 10.80 4.16
CA PRO A 7 10.33 11.49 3.05
C PRO A 7 9.37 11.75 1.89
N VAL A 8 9.65 12.83 1.18
CA VAL A 8 8.92 13.29 0.01
C VAL A 8 9.92 13.53 -1.12
N LEU A 9 9.57 13.13 -2.33
CA LEU A 9 10.27 13.54 -3.55
C LEU A 9 9.31 14.34 -4.42
N GLU A 10 9.60 15.62 -4.59
CA GLU A 10 8.80 16.56 -5.38
C GLU A 10 8.91 16.29 -6.90
N PRO A 11 7.99 16.79 -7.72
CA PRO A 11 8.06 16.67 -9.17
C PRO A 11 9.40 17.12 -9.75
N GLN A 12 9.89 16.40 -10.76
CA GLN A 12 11.20 16.67 -11.36
C GLN A 12 11.28 18.03 -12.06
N ASP A 13 10.19 18.48 -12.64
CA ASP A 13 10.09 19.75 -13.39
C ASP A 13 9.68 20.93 -12.51
N SER A 14 9.65 20.77 -11.19
CA SER A 14 9.18 21.77 -10.23
C SER A 14 7.75 22.29 -10.51
N SER A 15 6.96 21.56 -11.29
CA SER A 15 5.57 21.88 -11.55
C SER A 15 4.69 21.59 -10.33
N LYS A 16 3.45 22.09 -10.37
CA LYS A 16 2.44 21.62 -9.41
C LYS A 16 2.16 20.13 -9.70
N PRO A 17 2.23 19.25 -8.68
CA PRO A 17 1.96 17.83 -8.88
C PRO A 17 0.61 17.59 -9.56
N ALA A 18 0.60 16.71 -10.57
CA ALA A 18 -0.61 16.21 -11.22
C ALA A 18 -0.95 14.78 -10.78
N LYS A 19 -0.03 14.11 -10.09
CA LYS A 19 -0.19 12.73 -9.60
C LYS A 19 0.45 12.60 -8.22
N ILE A 20 -0.10 11.71 -7.41
CA ILE A 20 0.46 11.32 -6.10
C ILE A 20 0.74 9.83 -6.14
N ILE A 21 1.95 9.45 -5.77
CA ILE A 21 2.36 8.06 -5.54
C ILE A 21 2.71 7.92 -4.07
N ILE A 22 2.00 7.06 -3.35
CA ILE A 22 2.28 6.78 -1.94
C ILE A 22 2.90 5.40 -1.82
N PHE A 23 4.10 5.33 -1.21
CA PHE A 23 4.76 4.08 -0.85
C PHE A 23 4.36 3.66 0.56
N CYS A 24 3.93 2.42 0.72
CA CYS A 24 3.61 1.81 2.00
C CYS A 24 4.64 0.72 2.27
N HIS A 25 5.53 0.95 3.25
CA HIS A 25 6.65 0.07 3.57
C HIS A 25 6.22 -1.21 4.30
N GLY A 26 7.12 -2.20 4.35
CA GLY A 26 6.92 -3.46 5.06
C GLY A 26 7.11 -3.33 6.58
N TYR A 27 6.81 -4.42 7.29
CA TYR A 27 6.99 -4.53 8.74
C TYR A 27 8.45 -4.33 9.15
N GLY A 28 8.69 -3.46 10.12
CA GLY A 28 10.03 -3.18 10.65
C GLY A 28 10.89 -2.26 9.79
N ALA A 29 10.36 -1.78 8.66
CA ALA A 29 10.97 -0.79 7.78
C ALA A 29 10.55 0.63 8.13
N ASP A 30 10.94 1.60 7.31
CA ASP A 30 10.50 3.00 7.40
C ASP A 30 10.28 3.61 6.01
N GLY A 31 9.88 4.87 5.94
CA GLY A 31 9.65 5.57 4.67
C GLY A 31 10.90 5.69 3.80
N ASN A 32 12.11 5.68 4.38
CA ASN A 32 13.35 5.81 3.62
C ASN A 32 13.67 4.54 2.82
N ASP A 33 13.15 3.38 3.21
CA ASP A 33 13.39 2.12 2.51
C ASP A 33 12.81 2.14 1.08
N LEU A 34 11.65 2.76 0.88
CA LEU A 34 10.97 2.73 -0.42
C LEU A 34 11.10 4.01 -1.24
N ILE A 35 11.35 5.18 -0.61
CA ILE A 35 11.41 6.45 -1.35
C ILE A 35 12.46 6.44 -2.46
N GLY A 36 13.55 5.67 -2.30
CA GLY A 36 14.58 5.51 -3.33
C GLY A 36 14.07 4.95 -4.64
N LEU A 37 12.97 4.17 -4.63
CA LEU A 37 12.33 3.65 -5.84
C LEU A 37 11.75 4.76 -6.71
N ALA A 38 11.38 5.89 -6.11
CA ALA A 38 10.89 7.05 -6.85
C ALA A 38 11.86 7.55 -7.91
N ASN A 39 13.18 7.45 -7.69
CA ASN A 39 14.21 7.85 -8.65
C ASN A 39 14.15 7.05 -9.97
N TYR A 40 13.66 5.82 -9.93
CA TYR A 40 13.49 4.97 -11.12
C TYR A 40 12.16 5.20 -11.83
N ILE A 41 11.15 5.69 -11.12
CA ILE A 41 9.79 5.90 -11.64
C ILE A 41 9.62 7.34 -12.14
N GLN A 42 10.21 8.31 -11.46
CA GLN A 42 10.07 9.73 -11.74
C GLN A 42 10.38 10.15 -13.20
N PRO A 43 11.37 9.56 -13.92
CA PRO A 43 11.58 9.89 -15.32
C PRO A 43 10.39 9.59 -16.23
N GLN A 44 9.52 8.65 -15.88
CA GLN A 44 8.29 8.33 -16.61
C GLN A 44 7.06 9.07 -16.08
N LEU A 45 7.17 9.63 -14.86
CA LEU A 45 6.12 10.40 -14.19
C LEU A 45 6.69 11.70 -13.63
N PRO A 46 7.21 12.61 -14.48
CA PRO A 46 7.94 13.79 -14.03
C PRO A 46 7.08 14.80 -13.25
N ASP A 47 5.77 14.73 -13.43
CA ASP A 47 4.74 15.54 -12.77
C ASP A 47 4.16 14.89 -11.51
N ALA A 48 4.73 13.77 -11.04
CA ALA A 48 4.29 13.11 -9.83
C ALA A 48 5.07 13.56 -8.59
N VAL A 49 4.37 13.71 -7.47
CA VAL A 49 4.96 13.73 -6.13
C VAL A 49 4.95 12.33 -5.55
N PHE A 50 6.05 11.94 -4.92
CA PHE A 50 6.22 10.65 -4.27
C PHE A 50 6.31 10.84 -2.76
N LEU A 51 5.45 10.16 -2.04
CA LEU A 51 5.32 10.22 -0.59
C LEU A 51 5.61 8.84 0.00
N SER A 52 6.43 8.76 1.02
CA SER A 52 6.75 7.50 1.69
C SER A 52 6.62 7.64 3.21
N PRO A 53 5.38 7.65 3.73
CA PRO A 53 5.16 7.85 5.16
C PRO A 53 5.66 6.66 5.98
N ASN A 54 6.15 6.95 7.20
CA ASN A 54 6.32 5.95 8.23
C ASN A 54 4.95 5.45 8.69
N ALA A 55 4.82 4.16 8.90
CA ALA A 55 3.62 3.57 9.49
C ALA A 55 3.37 4.10 10.92
N PRO A 56 2.13 3.97 11.45
CA PRO A 56 1.73 4.69 12.68
C PRO A 56 2.41 4.21 13.96
N GLU A 57 2.85 2.95 14.01
CA GLU A 57 3.37 2.33 15.22
C GLU A 57 4.86 2.04 15.11
N LYS A 58 5.59 2.14 16.23
CA LYS A 58 6.95 1.60 16.32
C LYS A 58 6.91 0.08 16.27
N CYS A 59 7.83 -0.52 15.50
CA CYS A 59 7.88 -1.96 15.36
C CYS A 59 8.43 -2.62 16.63
N GLY A 60 7.71 -3.63 17.14
CA GLY A 60 8.12 -4.34 18.34
C GLY A 60 9.42 -5.15 18.17
N LEU A 61 9.68 -5.68 16.97
CA LEU A 61 10.92 -6.44 16.67
C LEU A 61 12.08 -5.57 16.22
N ASN A 62 11.81 -4.37 15.67
CA ASN A 62 12.82 -3.43 15.25
C ASN A 62 12.45 -2.01 15.75
N PRO A 63 12.96 -1.58 16.91
CA PRO A 63 12.60 -0.27 17.48
C PRO A 63 12.98 0.94 16.59
N MET A 64 13.87 0.76 15.62
CA MET A 64 14.24 1.80 14.66
C MET A 64 13.22 1.91 13.52
N GLY A 65 12.48 0.85 13.23
CA GLY A 65 11.46 0.79 12.18
C GLY A 65 10.04 0.99 12.70
N TYR A 66 9.10 0.81 11.79
CA TYR A 66 7.67 1.01 12.03
C TYR A 66 6.85 -0.20 11.55
N GLN A 67 5.61 -0.26 11.97
CA GLN A 67 4.63 -1.27 11.57
C GLN A 67 3.27 -0.62 11.36
N TRP A 68 2.51 -1.13 10.41
CA TRP A 68 1.14 -0.69 10.23
C TRP A 68 0.23 -1.24 11.33
N PHE A 69 0.42 -2.50 11.67
CA PHE A 69 -0.27 -3.18 12.77
C PHE A 69 0.61 -4.28 13.36
N ASP A 70 0.39 -4.58 14.63
CA ASP A 70 1.08 -5.67 15.29
C ASP A 70 0.40 -7.01 14.96
N PHE A 71 1.18 -7.98 14.47
CA PHE A 71 0.74 -9.35 14.25
C PHE A 71 1.35 -10.37 15.25
N GLN A 72 2.19 -9.93 16.16
CA GLN A 72 2.88 -10.80 17.11
C GLN A 72 1.96 -11.30 18.23
N SER A 73 0.87 -10.60 18.49
CA SER A 73 -0.10 -11.01 19.52
C SER A 73 -0.68 -12.41 19.26
N GLY A 74 -0.70 -12.85 18.00
CA GLY A 74 -1.31 -14.11 17.58
C GLY A 74 -2.84 -14.15 17.74
N ASP A 75 -3.44 -13.14 18.35
CA ASP A 75 -4.90 -13.03 18.52
C ASP A 75 -5.53 -12.35 17.30
N PRO A 76 -6.38 -13.07 16.52
CA PRO A 76 -6.98 -12.51 15.29
C PRO A 76 -7.81 -11.24 15.53
N ALA A 77 -8.48 -11.12 16.68
CA ALA A 77 -9.31 -9.94 16.99
C ALA A 77 -8.43 -8.71 17.25
N THR A 78 -7.31 -8.87 17.94
CA THR A 78 -6.31 -7.82 18.19
C THR A 78 -5.66 -7.38 16.88
N ILE A 79 -5.24 -8.33 16.05
CA ILE A 79 -4.67 -8.04 14.73
C ILE A 79 -5.67 -7.27 13.85
N TRP A 80 -6.92 -7.74 13.80
CA TRP A 80 -7.96 -7.07 13.02
C TRP A 80 -8.22 -5.63 13.49
N LYS A 81 -8.28 -5.40 14.79
CA LYS A 81 -8.40 -4.04 15.36
C LYS A 81 -7.21 -3.16 14.95
N GLY A 82 -5.99 -3.70 14.97
CA GLY A 82 -4.80 -3.00 14.50
C GLY A 82 -4.90 -2.62 13.02
N VAL A 83 -5.36 -3.54 12.17
CA VAL A 83 -5.60 -3.27 10.74
C VAL A 83 -6.59 -2.13 10.54
N LEU A 84 -7.70 -2.11 11.27
CA LEU A 84 -8.71 -1.05 11.15
C LEU A 84 -8.16 0.31 11.58
N ASN A 85 -7.43 0.37 12.69
CA ASN A 85 -6.79 1.62 13.16
C ASN A 85 -5.76 2.15 12.15
N ALA A 86 -4.93 1.26 11.59
CA ALA A 86 -3.97 1.62 10.56
C ALA A 86 -4.65 2.09 9.26
N ALA A 87 -5.77 1.44 8.91
CA ALA A 87 -6.55 1.81 7.73
C ALA A 87 -7.13 3.22 7.86
N ASP A 88 -7.72 3.55 9.02
CA ASP A 88 -8.21 4.90 9.30
C ASP A 88 -7.08 5.93 9.22
N THR A 89 -5.91 5.60 9.77
CA THR A 89 -4.74 6.49 9.76
C THR A 89 -4.22 6.72 8.34
N LEU A 90 -4.07 5.65 7.54
CA LEU A 90 -3.63 5.77 6.14
C LEU A 90 -4.65 6.52 5.29
N ASN A 91 -5.94 6.26 5.51
CA ASN A 91 -7.03 6.93 4.80
C ASN A 91 -7.02 8.45 5.07
N ASN A 92 -6.90 8.85 6.33
CA ASN A 92 -6.80 10.26 6.71
C ASN A 92 -5.56 10.92 6.10
N TYR A 93 -4.42 10.24 6.10
CA TYR A 93 -3.20 10.73 5.43
C TYR A 93 -3.43 10.95 3.94
N ILE A 94 -4.05 9.98 3.24
CA ILE A 94 -4.38 10.09 1.82
C ILE A 94 -5.26 11.33 1.58
N ASP A 95 -6.32 11.49 2.36
CA ASP A 95 -7.25 12.61 2.20
C ASP A 95 -6.59 13.98 2.42
N GLU A 96 -5.70 14.09 3.42
CA GLU A 96 -4.90 15.30 3.66
C GLU A 96 -3.97 15.61 2.48
N GLN A 97 -3.30 14.59 1.91
CA GLN A 97 -2.41 14.79 0.77
C GLN A 97 -3.19 15.19 -0.49
N LEU A 98 -4.30 14.50 -0.80
CA LEU A 98 -5.17 14.86 -1.91
C LEU A 98 -5.66 16.30 -1.79
N GLN A 99 -6.11 16.70 -0.61
CA GLN A 99 -6.54 18.08 -0.34
C GLN A 99 -5.39 19.09 -0.49
N SER A 100 -4.22 18.79 0.06
CA SER A 100 -3.04 19.68 0.02
C SER A 100 -2.58 19.97 -1.40
N TYR A 101 -2.57 18.96 -2.27
CA TYR A 101 -2.18 19.11 -3.67
C TYR A 101 -3.35 19.52 -4.58
N GLY A 102 -4.59 19.51 -4.09
CA GLY A 102 -5.80 19.80 -4.86
C GLY A 102 -6.09 18.75 -5.93
N LEU A 103 -5.88 17.49 -5.58
CA LEU A 103 -6.06 16.31 -6.42
C LEU A 103 -7.18 15.42 -5.88
N SER A 104 -7.55 14.39 -6.61
CA SER A 104 -8.58 13.41 -6.29
C SER A 104 -8.05 11.97 -6.41
N ASP A 105 -8.84 10.99 -6.00
CA ASP A 105 -8.42 9.58 -5.99
C ASP A 105 -7.93 9.07 -7.35
N ASP A 106 -8.47 9.53 -8.47
CA ASP A 106 -8.05 9.16 -9.82
C ASP A 106 -6.65 9.67 -10.21
N ASN A 107 -6.05 10.55 -9.39
CA ASN A 107 -4.65 10.98 -9.51
C ASN A 107 -3.70 10.23 -8.55
N LEU A 108 -4.24 9.31 -7.72
CA LEU A 108 -3.51 8.61 -6.67
C LEU A 108 -3.17 7.17 -7.07
N ALA A 109 -1.95 6.74 -6.82
CA ALA A 109 -1.59 5.33 -6.79
C ALA A 109 -0.91 4.96 -5.47
N LEU A 110 -1.17 3.73 -5.00
CA LEU A 110 -0.47 3.14 -3.86
C LEU A 110 0.51 2.08 -4.35
N ILE A 111 1.72 2.09 -3.80
CA ILE A 111 2.72 1.05 -4.01
C ILE A 111 3.08 0.49 -2.64
N GLY A 112 2.78 -0.79 -2.42
CA GLY A 112 3.02 -1.45 -1.16
C GLY A 112 4.07 -2.55 -1.24
N PHE A 113 4.79 -2.76 -0.13
CA PHE A 113 5.64 -3.92 0.07
C PHE A 113 5.21 -4.67 1.33
N SER A 114 5.00 -5.99 1.23
CA SER A 114 4.66 -6.87 2.35
C SER A 114 3.44 -6.35 3.14
N GLN A 115 3.59 -5.96 4.40
CA GLN A 115 2.52 -5.37 5.22
C GLN A 115 1.94 -4.09 4.56
N GLY A 116 2.76 -3.30 3.87
CA GLY A 116 2.30 -2.15 3.10
C GLY A 116 1.40 -2.51 1.92
N THR A 117 1.65 -3.65 1.24
CA THR A 117 0.72 -4.20 0.23
C THR A 117 -0.63 -4.55 0.86
N MET A 118 -0.61 -5.19 2.02
CA MET A 118 -1.82 -5.56 2.76
C MET A 118 -2.68 -4.31 3.06
N MET A 119 -2.05 -3.23 3.51
CA MET A 119 -2.73 -1.98 3.80
C MET A 119 -3.21 -1.26 2.53
N SER A 120 -2.40 -1.24 1.48
CA SER A 120 -2.77 -0.63 0.18
C SER A 120 -4.01 -1.29 -0.42
N LEU A 121 -4.07 -2.62 -0.40
CA LEU A 121 -5.25 -3.38 -0.84
C LEU A 121 -6.44 -3.13 0.09
N HIS A 122 -6.23 -3.17 1.41
CA HIS A 122 -7.30 -3.00 2.39
C HIS A 122 -7.97 -1.63 2.26
N VAL A 123 -7.18 -0.57 2.21
CA VAL A 123 -7.66 0.82 2.12
C VAL A 123 -8.20 1.10 0.72
N GLY A 124 -7.45 0.80 -0.33
CA GLY A 124 -7.79 1.18 -1.69
C GLY A 124 -9.11 0.59 -2.18
N LEU A 125 -9.41 -0.66 -1.79
CA LEU A 125 -10.67 -1.32 -2.15
C LEU A 125 -11.89 -0.80 -1.36
N ARG A 126 -11.66 -0.07 -0.26
CA ARG A 126 -12.70 0.47 0.64
C ARG A 126 -12.88 1.99 0.53
N ARG A 127 -12.10 2.68 -0.29
CA ARG A 127 -12.34 4.10 -0.61
C ARG A 127 -13.56 4.25 -1.50
N LEU A 128 -14.29 5.38 -1.34
CA LEU A 128 -15.52 5.65 -2.12
C LEU A 128 -15.22 5.82 -3.61
N ASN A 129 -14.11 6.48 -3.93
CA ASN A 129 -13.69 6.70 -5.29
C ASN A 129 -12.52 5.76 -5.64
N SER A 130 -12.49 5.31 -6.88
CA SER A 130 -11.42 4.46 -7.36
C SER A 130 -10.14 5.27 -7.55
N MET A 131 -9.05 4.79 -6.97
CA MET A 131 -7.73 5.34 -7.25
C MET A 131 -7.19 4.86 -8.61
N ARG A 132 -6.13 5.49 -9.08
CA ARG A 132 -5.51 5.21 -10.38
C ARG A 132 -4.99 3.78 -10.50
N ALA A 133 -4.32 3.30 -9.46
CA ALA A 133 -3.79 1.94 -9.40
C ALA A 133 -3.36 1.54 -7.99
N ILE A 134 -3.26 0.24 -7.75
CA ILE A 134 -2.54 -0.34 -6.61
C ILE A 134 -1.49 -1.28 -7.16
N VAL A 135 -0.24 -1.13 -6.72
CA VAL A 135 0.85 -2.04 -7.01
C VAL A 135 1.31 -2.67 -5.69
N GLY A 136 1.27 -3.97 -5.58
CA GLY A 136 1.62 -4.69 -4.37
C GLY A 136 2.73 -5.69 -4.59
N PHE A 137 3.74 -5.64 -3.72
CA PHE A 137 4.86 -6.59 -3.72
C PHE A 137 4.79 -7.46 -2.48
N SER A 138 4.94 -8.76 -2.62
CA SER A 138 5.13 -9.77 -1.55
C SER A 138 4.11 -9.64 -0.40
N GLY A 139 2.83 -9.44 -0.74
CA GLY A 139 1.76 -9.22 0.24
C GLY A 139 0.61 -10.22 0.10
N ARG A 140 -0.47 -9.94 0.82
CA ARG A 140 -1.70 -10.75 0.78
C ARG A 140 -2.94 -9.91 1.02
N LEU A 141 -4.12 -10.45 0.70
CA LEU A 141 -5.40 -9.89 1.15
C LEU A 141 -5.63 -10.18 2.63
N ILE A 142 -6.03 -9.16 3.38
CA ILE A 142 -6.49 -9.31 4.76
C ILE A 142 -8.01 -9.50 4.76
N ALA A 143 -8.48 -10.51 5.48
CA ALA A 143 -9.91 -10.84 5.64
C ALA A 143 -10.65 -10.84 4.28
N PRO A 144 -10.21 -11.67 3.31
CA PRO A 144 -10.79 -11.71 1.96
C PRO A 144 -12.27 -12.09 1.96
N GLU A 145 -12.75 -12.78 3.00
CA GLU A 145 -14.16 -13.15 3.19
C GLU A 145 -15.07 -11.94 3.44
N LEU A 146 -14.55 -10.87 4.06
CA LEU A 146 -15.30 -9.65 4.34
C LEU A 146 -15.37 -8.71 3.13
N LEU A 147 -14.42 -8.85 2.19
CA LEU A 147 -14.25 -7.91 1.09
C LEU A 147 -15.51 -7.74 0.23
N LYS A 148 -16.28 -8.81 0.02
CA LYS A 148 -17.51 -8.75 -0.77
C LYS A 148 -18.53 -7.74 -0.20
N ASN A 149 -18.56 -7.58 1.12
CA ASN A 149 -19.50 -6.68 1.79
C ASN A 149 -18.96 -5.25 1.91
N ASP A 150 -17.63 -5.10 1.93
CA ASP A 150 -16.94 -3.86 2.22
C ASP A 150 -16.39 -3.16 0.97
N LEU A 151 -16.45 -3.84 -0.19
CA LEU A 151 -15.94 -3.32 -1.46
C LEU A 151 -16.71 -2.07 -1.89
N LYS A 152 -16.00 -0.96 -2.09
CA LYS A 152 -16.57 0.33 -2.54
C LYS A 152 -16.05 0.77 -3.89
N SER A 153 -14.80 0.45 -4.23
CA SER A 153 -14.18 0.81 -5.51
C SER A 153 -13.35 -0.33 -6.08
N LYS A 154 -13.01 -0.23 -7.36
CA LYS A 154 -12.32 -1.29 -8.12
C LYS A 154 -11.16 -0.69 -8.92
N PRO A 155 -10.11 -0.21 -8.26
CA PRO A 155 -8.92 0.25 -8.96
C PRO A 155 -8.24 -0.92 -9.69
N PRO A 156 -7.52 -0.69 -10.79
CA PRO A 156 -6.65 -1.69 -11.37
C PRO A 156 -5.54 -2.06 -10.38
N ILE A 157 -5.22 -3.36 -10.29
CA ILE A 157 -4.29 -3.92 -9.31
C ILE A 157 -3.20 -4.74 -10.02
N TYR A 158 -1.95 -4.52 -9.62
CA TYR A 158 -0.80 -5.29 -10.05
C TYR A 158 -0.11 -5.89 -8.83
N LEU A 159 -0.01 -7.21 -8.78
CA LEU A 159 0.63 -7.96 -7.70
C LEU A 159 1.89 -8.65 -8.21
N ILE A 160 2.99 -8.48 -7.50
CA ILE A 160 4.28 -9.07 -7.84
C ILE A 160 4.80 -9.82 -6.60
N HIS A 161 5.29 -11.07 -6.81
CA HIS A 161 5.79 -11.90 -5.72
C HIS A 161 6.94 -12.78 -6.17
N GLY A 162 7.94 -12.95 -5.33
CA GLY A 162 8.99 -13.91 -5.56
C GLY A 162 8.56 -15.33 -5.16
N ASP A 163 8.89 -16.34 -5.95
CA ASP A 163 8.49 -17.74 -5.70
C ASP A 163 9.22 -18.43 -4.54
N ILE A 164 10.31 -17.80 -4.05
CA ILE A 164 11.08 -18.28 -2.89
C ILE A 164 11.03 -17.32 -1.70
N ASP A 165 9.99 -16.48 -1.60
CA ASP A 165 9.77 -15.60 -0.44
C ASP A 165 9.61 -16.44 0.85
N PRO A 166 10.52 -16.27 1.84
CA PRO A 166 10.48 -17.08 3.05
C PRO A 166 9.46 -16.60 4.09
N MET A 167 8.90 -15.40 3.92
CA MET A 167 8.03 -14.76 4.91
C MET A 167 6.55 -14.83 4.53
N VAL A 168 6.24 -14.56 3.27
CA VAL A 168 4.88 -14.61 2.74
C VAL A 168 4.88 -15.59 1.55
N PRO A 169 4.18 -16.72 1.64
CA PRO A 169 4.10 -17.64 0.51
C PRO A 169 3.48 -16.96 -0.72
N TYR A 170 4.10 -17.09 -1.89
CA TYR A 170 3.56 -16.52 -3.14
C TYR A 170 2.15 -16.99 -3.47
N GLN A 171 1.70 -18.12 -2.90
CA GLN A 171 0.34 -18.62 -3.03
C GLN A 171 -0.69 -17.58 -2.56
N GLU A 172 -0.36 -16.75 -1.56
CA GLU A 172 -1.21 -15.66 -1.10
C GLU A 172 -1.51 -14.64 -2.22
N THR A 173 -0.55 -14.39 -3.11
CA THR A 173 -0.76 -13.52 -4.28
C THR A 173 -1.67 -14.18 -5.32
N ILE A 174 -1.51 -15.47 -5.58
CA ILE A 174 -2.40 -16.24 -6.48
C ILE A 174 -3.84 -16.25 -5.93
N ASP A 175 -4.00 -16.50 -4.64
CA ASP A 175 -5.30 -16.51 -3.99
C ASP A 175 -5.95 -15.11 -3.97
N ALA A 176 -5.13 -14.06 -3.80
CA ALA A 176 -5.59 -12.68 -3.91
C ALA A 176 -6.08 -12.35 -5.32
N GLU A 177 -5.30 -12.69 -6.36
CA GLU A 177 -5.70 -12.48 -7.77
C GLU A 177 -7.02 -13.18 -8.07
N LYS A 178 -7.16 -14.45 -7.69
CA LYS A 178 -8.39 -15.21 -7.88
C LYS A 178 -9.58 -14.53 -7.20
N LYS A 179 -9.42 -14.15 -5.92
CA LYS A 179 -10.48 -13.51 -5.14
C LYS A 179 -10.92 -12.18 -5.72
N LEU A 180 -9.95 -11.34 -6.13
CA LEU A 180 -10.21 -10.03 -6.73
C LEU A 180 -10.90 -10.17 -8.10
N SER A 181 -10.47 -11.12 -8.92
CA SER A 181 -11.10 -11.43 -10.21
C SER A 181 -12.56 -11.90 -10.05
N GLU A 182 -12.87 -12.73 -9.03
CA GLU A 182 -14.24 -13.13 -8.69
C GLU A 182 -15.14 -11.93 -8.34
N LEU A 183 -14.57 -10.83 -7.89
CA LEU A 183 -15.26 -9.58 -7.58
C LEU A 183 -15.30 -8.61 -8.78
N ASN A 184 -14.87 -9.05 -9.97
CA ASN A 184 -14.73 -8.24 -11.19
C ASN A 184 -13.84 -7.01 -10.99
N ILE A 185 -12.71 -7.19 -10.34
CA ILE A 185 -11.62 -6.20 -10.25
C ILE A 185 -10.58 -6.57 -11.30
N ASP A 186 -10.09 -5.56 -12.04
CA ASP A 186 -8.97 -5.73 -12.97
C ASP A 186 -7.69 -5.96 -12.16
N VAL A 187 -7.21 -7.19 -12.15
CA VAL A 187 -6.04 -7.60 -11.39
C VAL A 187 -5.13 -8.47 -12.24
N GLN A 188 -3.83 -8.24 -12.11
CA GLN A 188 -2.79 -9.05 -12.75
C GLN A 188 -1.76 -9.43 -11.68
N ALA A 189 -1.41 -10.73 -11.62
CA ALA A 189 -0.35 -11.23 -10.76
C ALA A 189 0.86 -11.69 -11.59
N HIS A 190 2.04 -11.38 -11.10
CA HIS A 190 3.31 -11.84 -11.66
C HIS A 190 4.13 -12.52 -10.58
N ILE A 191 4.48 -13.79 -10.81
CA ILE A 191 5.38 -14.54 -9.92
C ILE A 191 6.78 -14.57 -10.54
N SER A 192 7.73 -13.95 -9.86
CA SER A 192 9.12 -13.85 -10.29
C SER A 192 9.90 -15.11 -9.87
N PRO A 193 10.44 -15.88 -10.81
CA PRO A 193 11.15 -17.10 -10.47
C PRO A 193 12.51 -16.81 -9.80
N ASN A 194 12.89 -17.63 -8.83
CA ASN A 194 14.13 -17.53 -8.06
C ASN A 194 14.33 -16.17 -7.37
N THR A 195 13.22 -15.52 -6.95
CA THR A 195 13.21 -14.20 -6.31
C THR A 195 12.58 -14.31 -4.91
N GLN A 196 13.14 -13.56 -3.96
CA GLN A 196 12.57 -13.39 -2.61
C GLN A 196 11.60 -12.21 -2.56
#